data_344d3de9d134206ad4058e593cae7ba8
#
_entry.id   344d3de9d134206ad4058e593cae7ba8
#
_cell.length_a   1.000
_cell.length_b   1.000
_cell.length_c   1.000
_cell.angle_alpha   90.00
_cell.angle_beta   90.00
_cell.angle_gamma   90.00
#
_symmetry.space_group_name_H-M   'P 1'
#
loop_
_entity.id
_entity.type
_entity.pdbx_description
1 polymer ?
#
loop_
_entity_poly.entity_id
_entity_poly.type
_entity_poly.pdbx_seq_one_letter_code
_entity_poly.pdbx_strand_id
1 'polypeptide(L)'
;AGGTLRFDSRRITEIKGDPVVSSVVFSDGDSLETSGVFIALGTASASDLARKLGVTDGDGKLVVNEDLSTFVPGFFAAGDCTGGMLQVAKAVYDGARAGTSAVKFIRSI
;
A
#
# COMPACT_ATOMS: atom_id res chain seq x y z
N ALA A 1 -3.33 -29.18 14.24
CA ALA A 1 -2.55 -28.52 15.28
C ALA A 1 -2.95 -27.05 15.30
N GLY A 2 -3.75 -26.65 16.29
CA GLY A 2 -4.17 -25.28 16.49
C GLY A 2 -3.03 -24.47 17.09
N GLY A 3 -2.41 -23.60 16.28
CA GLY A 3 -1.42 -22.65 16.77
C GLY A 3 -2.12 -21.59 17.63
N THR A 4 -1.54 -21.22 18.76
CA THR A 4 -2.05 -20.13 19.60
C THR A 4 -1.53 -18.82 19.04
N LEU A 5 -2.45 -17.96 18.59
CA LEU A 5 -2.12 -16.59 18.22
C LEU A 5 -1.81 -15.80 19.52
N ARG A 6 -0.67 -15.10 19.54
CA ARG A 6 -0.30 -14.18 20.62
C ARG A 6 -0.21 -12.76 20.07
N PHE A 7 -0.73 -11.81 20.82
CA PHE A 7 -0.59 -10.39 20.51
C PHE A 7 0.47 -9.79 21.43
N ASP A 8 1.42 -9.05 20.85
CA ASP A 8 2.46 -8.30 21.56
C ASP A 8 2.50 -6.88 21.02
N SER A 9 2.31 -5.90 21.89
CA SER A 9 2.28 -4.47 21.53
C SER A 9 3.64 -3.78 21.70
N ARG A 10 4.67 -4.51 22.14
CA ARG A 10 6.01 -3.95 22.31
C ARG A 10 6.61 -3.56 20.96
N ARG A 11 7.35 -2.46 20.95
CA ARG A 11 8.05 -2.01 19.75
C ARG A 11 9.24 -2.93 19.45
N ILE A 12 9.31 -3.45 18.22
CA ILE A 12 10.47 -4.17 17.71
C ILE A 12 11.54 -3.14 17.34
N THR A 13 12.78 -3.34 17.78
CA THR A 13 13.93 -2.48 17.52
C THR A 13 14.94 -3.10 16.58
N GLU A 14 14.98 -4.45 16.50
CA GLU A 14 15.93 -5.16 15.66
C GLU A 14 15.37 -6.51 15.22
N ILE A 15 15.72 -6.93 14.02
CA ILE A 15 15.50 -8.30 13.51
C ILE A 15 16.87 -8.93 13.35
N LYS A 16 17.11 -10.05 14.03
CA LYS A 16 18.40 -10.77 14.02
C LYS A 16 18.34 -12.03 13.15
N GLY A 17 19.48 -12.37 12.57
CA GLY A 17 19.69 -13.59 11.80
C GLY A 17 20.70 -13.36 10.68
N ASP A 18 21.43 -14.42 10.32
CA ASP A 18 22.37 -14.46 9.19
C ASP A 18 22.61 -15.91 8.76
N PRO A 19 22.25 -16.31 7.54
CA PRO A 19 21.45 -15.61 6.51
C PRO A 19 19.93 -15.71 6.74
N VAL A 20 19.48 -16.42 7.77
CA VAL A 20 18.07 -16.68 8.08
C VAL A 20 17.68 -15.96 9.36
N VAL A 21 16.47 -15.38 9.39
CA VAL A 21 15.92 -14.76 10.60
C VAL A 21 15.90 -15.77 11.75
N SER A 22 16.40 -15.36 12.92
CA SER A 22 16.44 -16.18 14.12
C SER A 22 15.65 -15.58 15.30
N SER A 23 15.59 -14.26 15.41
CA SER A 23 14.83 -13.60 16.48
C SER A 23 14.47 -12.16 16.15
N VAL A 24 13.53 -11.61 16.92
CA VAL A 24 13.24 -10.19 17.00
C VAL A 24 13.59 -9.68 18.39
N VAL A 25 14.09 -8.45 18.49
CA VAL A 25 14.44 -7.76 19.74
C VAL A 25 13.47 -6.64 19.97
N PHE A 26 12.97 -6.52 21.20
CA PHE A 26 12.03 -5.48 21.61
C PHE A 26 12.76 -4.31 22.30
N SER A 27 12.04 -3.18 22.42
CA SER A 27 12.57 -1.95 23.03
C SER A 27 12.96 -2.06 24.50
N ASP A 28 12.45 -3.04 25.20
CA ASP A 28 12.81 -3.39 26.60
C ASP A 28 14.06 -4.29 26.72
N GLY A 29 14.66 -4.68 25.60
CA GLY A 29 15.82 -5.54 25.52
C GLY A 29 15.50 -7.04 25.49
N ASP A 30 14.24 -7.42 25.62
CA ASP A 30 13.79 -8.81 25.50
C ASP A 30 13.82 -9.27 24.04
N SER A 31 13.83 -10.57 23.81
CA SER A 31 13.87 -11.16 22.47
C SER A 31 12.90 -12.33 22.32
N LEU A 32 12.39 -12.49 21.10
CA LEU A 32 11.53 -13.62 20.71
C LEU A 32 12.20 -14.37 19.56
N GLU A 33 12.45 -15.66 19.77
CA GLU A 33 12.90 -16.55 18.69
C GLU A 33 11.79 -16.74 17.65
N THR A 34 12.15 -16.60 16.36
CA THR A 34 11.22 -16.77 15.25
C THR A 34 11.95 -17.21 13.99
N SER A 35 11.27 -17.96 13.14
CA SER A 35 11.80 -18.44 11.87
C SER A 35 11.43 -17.54 10.69
N GLY A 36 10.62 -16.52 10.90
CA GLY A 36 10.21 -15.60 9.86
C GLY A 36 9.49 -14.37 10.41
N VAL A 37 9.56 -13.26 9.69
CA VAL A 37 8.90 -11.99 10.02
C VAL A 37 8.21 -11.44 8.79
N PHE A 38 6.93 -11.12 8.91
CA PHE A 38 6.19 -10.36 7.91
C PHE A 38 6.10 -8.90 8.34
N ILE A 39 6.68 -8.01 7.54
CA ILE A 39 6.65 -6.57 7.80
C ILE A 39 5.41 -5.99 7.12
N ALA A 40 4.44 -5.55 7.94
CA ALA A 40 3.21 -4.91 7.48
C ALA A 40 3.13 -3.44 7.97
N LEU A 41 4.26 -2.75 7.94
CA LEU A 41 4.33 -1.32 8.23
C LEU A 41 3.80 -0.53 7.03
N GLY A 42 3.11 0.57 7.28
CA GLY A 42 2.69 1.48 6.23
C GLY A 42 3.90 1.98 5.42
N THR A 43 3.80 1.86 4.10
CA THR A 43 4.76 2.47 3.17
C THR A 43 4.29 3.87 2.81
N ALA A 44 5.21 4.72 2.31
CA ALA A 44 4.81 5.97 1.64
C ALA A 44 3.80 5.62 0.54
N SER A 45 2.55 6.02 0.75
CA SER A 45 1.45 5.63 -0.13
C SER A 45 1.41 6.54 -1.36
N ALA A 46 0.77 6.06 -2.44
CA ALA A 46 0.42 6.90 -3.59
C ALA A 46 -0.33 8.18 -3.15
N SER A 47 -1.01 8.13 -2.01
CA SER A 47 -1.70 9.26 -1.38
C SER A 47 -0.78 10.42 -0.98
N ASP A 48 0.51 10.19 -0.70
CA ASP A 48 1.43 11.28 -0.34
C ASP A 48 1.76 12.15 -1.56
N LEU A 49 1.99 11.55 -2.72
CA LEU A 49 2.14 12.28 -3.98
C LEU A 49 0.83 12.97 -4.37
N ALA A 50 -0.27 12.25 -4.28
CA ALA A 50 -1.60 12.73 -4.62
C ALA A 50 -2.02 13.94 -3.76
N ARG A 51 -1.69 13.92 -2.47
CA ARG A 51 -1.95 15.04 -1.56
C ARG A 51 -1.17 16.30 -1.98
N LYS A 52 0.09 16.14 -2.39
CA LYS A 52 0.91 17.25 -2.92
C LYS A 52 0.34 17.84 -4.19
N LEU A 53 -0.34 17.02 -5.01
CA LEU A 53 -1.01 17.44 -6.24
C LEU A 53 -2.45 17.93 -6.02
N GLY A 54 -2.97 17.83 -4.78
CA GLY A 54 -4.32 18.24 -4.43
C GLY A 54 -5.43 17.32 -4.97
N VAL A 55 -5.10 16.11 -5.43
CA VAL A 55 -6.04 15.15 -6.07
C VAL A 55 -6.69 14.17 -5.09
N THR A 56 -6.69 14.48 -3.80
CA THR A 56 -7.30 13.64 -2.76
C THR A 56 -8.60 14.23 -2.22
N ASP A 57 -9.49 13.34 -1.75
CA ASP A 57 -10.65 13.71 -0.93
C ASP A 57 -10.25 13.99 0.53
N GLY A 58 -11.27 14.28 1.38
CA GLY A 58 -11.07 14.52 2.82
C GLY A 58 -10.51 13.33 3.59
N ASP A 59 -10.66 12.11 3.07
CA ASP A 59 -10.17 10.86 3.67
C ASP A 59 -8.78 10.45 3.13
N GLY A 60 -8.20 11.26 2.24
CA GLY A 60 -6.88 11.02 1.64
C GLY A 60 -6.90 10.01 0.49
N LYS A 61 -8.06 9.67 -0.04
CA LYS A 61 -8.20 8.82 -1.24
C LYS A 61 -8.11 9.70 -2.50
N LEU A 62 -7.59 9.12 -3.58
CA LEU A 62 -7.52 9.81 -4.86
C LEU A 62 -8.90 9.90 -5.49
N VAL A 63 -9.29 11.10 -5.85
CA VAL A 63 -10.55 11.37 -6.58
C VAL A 63 -10.31 11.15 -8.06
N VAL A 64 -11.06 10.22 -8.64
CA VAL A 64 -10.97 9.85 -10.04
C VAL A 64 -12.33 9.87 -10.73
N ASN A 65 -12.32 10.13 -12.03
CA ASN A 65 -13.47 9.98 -12.91
C ASN A 65 -13.70 8.49 -13.22
N GLU A 66 -14.77 8.18 -13.95
CA GLU A 66 -15.06 6.80 -14.37
C GLU A 66 -13.93 6.15 -15.18
N ASP A 67 -13.20 6.92 -15.96
CA ASP A 67 -12.06 6.47 -16.76
C ASP A 67 -10.74 6.43 -16.00
N LEU A 68 -10.78 6.63 -14.67
CA LEU A 68 -9.66 6.67 -13.75
C LEU A 68 -8.68 7.84 -13.96
N SER A 69 -9.05 8.84 -14.76
CA SER A 69 -8.37 10.13 -14.81
C SER A 69 -8.65 10.95 -13.55
N THR A 70 -7.70 11.79 -13.16
CA THR A 70 -7.92 12.82 -12.15
C THR A 70 -8.21 14.16 -12.83
N PHE A 71 -8.51 15.21 -12.06
CA PHE A 71 -8.63 16.55 -12.61
C PHE A 71 -7.30 17.15 -13.09
N VAL A 72 -6.15 16.51 -12.75
CA VAL A 72 -4.84 16.88 -13.29
C VAL A 72 -4.64 16.16 -14.63
N PRO A 73 -4.53 16.89 -15.75
CA PRO A 73 -4.40 16.27 -17.07
C PRO A 73 -3.17 15.35 -17.14
N GLY A 74 -3.38 14.13 -17.65
CA GLY A 74 -2.32 13.11 -17.76
C GLY A 74 -2.02 12.37 -16.47
N PHE A 75 -2.69 12.66 -15.36
CA PHE A 75 -2.55 11.95 -14.09
C PHE A 75 -3.73 11.00 -13.86
N PHE A 76 -3.44 9.71 -13.76
CA PHE A 76 -4.41 8.65 -13.56
C PHE A 76 -4.12 7.92 -12.26
N ALA A 77 -5.15 7.35 -11.62
CA ALA A 77 -4.99 6.56 -10.41
C ALA A 77 -5.84 5.29 -10.45
N ALA A 78 -5.32 4.20 -9.89
CA ALA A 78 -5.94 2.88 -9.95
C ALA A 78 -5.67 2.09 -8.67
N GLY A 79 -6.56 1.18 -8.32
CA GLY A 79 -6.41 0.26 -7.20
C GLY A 79 -6.87 0.85 -5.86
N ASP A 80 -6.28 0.38 -4.79
CA ASP A 80 -6.72 0.68 -3.41
C ASP A 80 -6.69 2.18 -3.07
N CYS A 81 -5.78 2.93 -3.67
CA CYS A 81 -5.64 4.37 -3.43
C CYS A 81 -6.87 5.18 -3.89
N THR A 82 -7.71 4.63 -4.78
CA THR A 82 -8.96 5.26 -5.22
C THR A 82 -10.16 4.87 -4.34
N GLY A 83 -9.95 4.06 -3.32
CA GLY A 83 -11.01 3.60 -2.42
C GLY A 83 -11.93 2.53 -3.03
N GLY A 84 -13.12 2.38 -2.45
CA GLY A 84 -14.07 1.33 -2.84
C GLY A 84 -13.68 -0.04 -2.29
N MET A 85 -13.95 -1.09 -3.06
CA MET A 85 -13.62 -2.46 -2.68
C MET A 85 -12.11 -2.69 -2.73
N LEU A 86 -11.48 -2.99 -1.58
CA LEU A 86 -10.05 -3.25 -1.47
C LEU A 86 -9.76 -4.72 -1.81
N GLN A 87 -9.69 -5.03 -3.10
CA GLN A 87 -9.48 -6.38 -3.62
C GLN A 87 -8.54 -6.36 -4.83
N VAL A 88 -7.75 -7.42 -4.97
CA VAL A 88 -6.82 -7.62 -6.09
C VAL A 88 -7.55 -7.54 -7.44
N ALA A 89 -8.74 -8.14 -7.55
CA ALA A 89 -9.53 -8.12 -8.78
C ALA A 89 -9.89 -6.70 -9.22
N LYS A 90 -10.27 -5.82 -8.27
CA LYS A 90 -10.51 -4.41 -8.54
C LYS A 90 -9.24 -3.71 -9.00
N ALA A 91 -8.12 -3.92 -8.29
CA ALA A 91 -6.84 -3.28 -8.62
C ALA A 91 -6.36 -3.65 -10.05
N VAL A 92 -6.52 -4.91 -10.46
CA VAL A 92 -6.21 -5.38 -11.82
C VAL A 92 -7.12 -4.71 -12.86
N TYR A 93 -8.43 -4.68 -12.62
CA TYR A 93 -9.40 -4.03 -13.51
C TYR A 93 -9.11 -2.53 -13.64
N ASP A 94 -8.92 -1.84 -12.53
CA ASP A 94 -8.60 -0.41 -12.50
C ASP A 94 -7.30 -0.12 -13.26
N GLY A 95 -6.26 -0.94 -13.06
CA GLY A 95 -4.98 -0.80 -13.75
C GLY A 95 -5.11 -0.91 -15.27
N ALA A 96 -5.85 -1.90 -15.76
CA ALA A 96 -6.11 -2.08 -17.18
C ALA A 96 -6.91 -0.89 -17.77
N ARG A 97 -7.90 -0.42 -17.03
CA ARG A 97 -8.74 0.71 -17.44
C ARG A 97 -7.96 2.03 -17.46
N ALA A 98 -7.19 2.32 -16.40
CA ALA A 98 -6.34 3.51 -16.34
C ALA A 98 -5.29 3.52 -17.45
N GLY A 99 -4.63 2.39 -17.71
CA GLY A 99 -3.68 2.26 -18.81
C GLY A 99 -4.30 2.53 -20.18
N THR A 100 -5.50 2.01 -20.44
CA THR A 100 -6.25 2.28 -21.67
C THR A 100 -6.60 3.78 -21.80
N SER A 101 -7.02 4.39 -20.70
CA SER A 101 -7.36 5.82 -20.67
C SER A 101 -6.13 6.71 -20.89
N ALA A 102 -4.99 6.34 -20.29
CA ALA A 102 -3.72 7.05 -20.49
C ALA A 102 -3.27 7.00 -21.97
N VAL A 103 -3.40 5.85 -22.64
CA VAL A 103 -3.08 5.71 -24.07
C VAL A 103 -4.01 6.60 -24.91
N LYS A 104 -5.31 6.64 -24.62
CA LYS A 104 -6.26 7.54 -25.31
C LYS A 104 -5.87 9.01 -25.12
N PHE A 105 -5.52 9.39 -23.90
CA PHE A 105 -5.07 10.75 -23.59
C PHE A 105 -3.85 11.15 -24.42
N ILE A 106 -2.80 10.31 -24.43
CA ILE A 106 -1.57 10.59 -25.20
C ILE A 106 -1.85 10.74 -26.69
N ARG A 107 -2.79 9.95 -27.23
CA ARG A 107 -3.16 10.02 -28.66
C ARG A 107 -4.04 11.22 -29.01
N SER A 108 -4.60 11.91 -28.02
CA SER A 108 -5.46 13.07 -28.21
C SER A 108 -4.71 14.41 -28.13
N ILE A 109 -3.46 14.38 -27.68
CA ILE A 109 -2.57 15.54 -27.62
C ILE A 109 -1.60 15.53 -28.78
#